data_97cba5e85a6c97dc4a0d4ee4b49fd3b9
#
_entry.id   97cba5e85a6c97dc4a0d4ee4b49fd3b9
#
_cell.length_a   1.000
_cell.length_b   1.000
_cell.length_c   1.000
_cell.angle_alpha   90.00
_cell.angle_beta   90.00
_cell.angle_gamma   90.00
#
_symmetry.space_group_name_H-M   'P 1'
#
loop_
_entity.id
_entity.type
_entity.pdbx_description
1 polymer ?
#
loop_
_entity_poly.entity_id
_entity_poly.type
_entity_poly.pdbx_seq_one_letter_code
_entity_poly.pdbx_strand_id
1 'polypeptide(L)'
;MNSTLTLSEIASKITRKFNTIVIITLLFTLVGLGITLLLPKQYRAESQLVVLQKANPNIDSYTAQRSVDANVNLLIDLVYTDVFFTNFATENAEIKNLFPDNLKDRRTLFARNIVIMSRGTGFISVDTYDKSSELALNMNKIVVNKLTDQAKSLLGETADIQVVNQPALYEGVGRPNIMLNLFGSAILGFIVAIAYVISRRDQAVIYDFGIDDIASPPIPDDVTIAQNPVLDLNNTPTITPDTEYDSNKF
;
A
#
# COMPACT_ATOMS: atom_id res chain seq x y z
N MET A 1 -2.76 -32.99 20.76
CA MET A 1 -4.09 -32.76 20.13
C MET A 1 -4.08 -31.37 19.56
N ASN A 2 -4.03 -31.27 18.23
CA ASN A 2 -4.10 -29.97 17.53
C ASN A 2 -5.56 -29.58 17.43
N SER A 3 -6.04 -28.71 18.33
CA SER A 3 -7.35 -28.11 18.19
C SER A 3 -7.33 -27.17 16.98
N THR A 4 -7.99 -27.55 15.91
CA THR A 4 -8.23 -26.65 14.76
C THR A 4 -9.14 -25.54 15.25
N LEU A 5 -8.59 -24.30 15.27
CA LEU A 5 -9.37 -23.10 15.62
C LEU A 5 -10.52 -22.95 14.62
N THR A 6 -11.74 -22.83 15.12
CA THR A 6 -12.90 -22.53 14.28
C THR A 6 -12.89 -21.06 13.87
N LEU A 7 -13.51 -20.74 12.71
CA LEU A 7 -13.61 -19.35 12.22
C LEU A 7 -14.28 -18.41 13.24
N SER A 8 -15.26 -18.92 14.00
CA SER A 8 -15.95 -18.16 15.05
C SER A 8 -15.04 -17.83 16.23
N GLU A 9 -14.13 -18.74 16.62
CA GLU A 9 -13.15 -18.50 17.68
C GLU A 9 -12.10 -17.48 17.26
N ILE A 10 -11.67 -17.51 15.99
CA ILE A 10 -10.75 -16.51 15.44
C ILE A 10 -11.40 -15.13 15.44
N ALA A 11 -12.64 -15.00 14.97
CA ALA A 11 -13.39 -13.75 14.96
C ALA A 11 -13.56 -13.17 16.38
N SER A 12 -13.93 -14.02 17.35
CA SER A 12 -14.07 -13.63 18.76
C SER A 12 -12.72 -13.14 19.36
N LYS A 13 -11.60 -13.80 19.05
CA LYS A 13 -10.28 -13.35 19.49
C LYS A 13 -9.88 -12.01 18.91
N ILE A 14 -10.16 -11.78 17.62
CA ILE A 14 -9.86 -10.52 16.93
C ILE A 14 -10.63 -9.37 17.58
N THR A 15 -11.95 -9.53 17.79
CA THR A 15 -12.78 -8.47 18.39
C THR A 15 -12.35 -8.17 19.84
N ARG A 16 -12.07 -9.20 20.63
CA ARG A 16 -11.62 -9.04 22.04
C ARG A 16 -10.25 -8.37 22.17
N LYS A 17 -9.36 -8.57 21.20
CA LYS A 17 -8.00 -8.02 21.18
C LYS A 17 -7.83 -6.88 20.17
N PHE A 18 -8.92 -6.24 19.75
CA PHE A 18 -8.90 -5.18 18.74
C PHE A 18 -7.89 -4.07 19.05
N ASN A 19 -7.86 -3.58 20.30
CA ASN A 19 -6.90 -2.56 20.72
C ASN A 19 -5.43 -3.00 20.54
N THR A 20 -5.12 -4.29 20.79
CA THR A 20 -3.77 -4.82 20.58
C THR A 20 -3.42 -4.81 19.08
N ILE A 21 -4.37 -5.17 18.22
CA ILE A 21 -4.18 -5.14 16.76
C ILE A 21 -3.90 -3.71 16.30
N VAL A 22 -4.69 -2.75 16.76
CA VAL A 22 -4.51 -1.32 16.40
C VAL A 22 -3.13 -0.82 16.85
N ILE A 23 -2.72 -1.12 18.08
CA ILE A 23 -1.42 -0.68 18.62
C ILE A 23 -0.26 -1.27 17.80
N ILE A 24 -0.28 -2.57 17.50
CA ILE A 24 0.78 -3.22 16.71
C ILE A 24 0.81 -2.64 15.31
N THR A 25 -0.35 -2.49 14.65
CA THR A 25 -0.44 -1.89 13.31
C THR A 25 0.11 -0.47 13.30
N LEU A 26 -0.26 0.36 14.28
CA LEU A 26 0.23 1.73 14.42
C LEU A 26 1.76 1.76 14.60
N LEU A 27 2.29 0.88 15.44
CA LEU A 27 3.74 0.77 15.67
C LEU A 27 4.49 0.47 14.36
N PHE A 28 4.01 -0.54 13.60
CA PHE A 28 4.61 -0.89 12.30
C PHE A 28 4.51 0.26 11.30
N THR A 29 3.39 0.98 11.28
CA THR A 29 3.19 2.15 10.42
C THR A 29 4.17 3.27 10.78
N LEU A 30 4.38 3.55 12.06
CA LEU A 30 5.35 4.55 12.53
C LEU A 30 6.79 4.15 12.18
N VAL A 31 7.15 2.87 12.37
CA VAL A 31 8.47 2.36 11.97
C VAL A 31 8.66 2.48 10.46
N GLY A 32 7.66 2.09 9.67
CA GLY A 32 7.69 2.21 8.21
C GLY A 32 7.81 3.66 7.73
N LEU A 33 7.11 4.58 8.40
CA LEU A 33 7.26 6.03 8.14
C LEU A 33 8.67 6.50 8.47
N GLY A 34 9.21 6.12 9.62
CA GLY A 34 10.58 6.47 10.02
C GLY A 34 11.62 5.99 9.01
N ILE A 35 11.54 4.74 8.57
CA ILE A 35 12.43 4.20 7.51
C ILE A 35 12.27 5.00 6.21
N THR A 36 11.03 5.30 5.82
CA THR A 36 10.76 6.05 4.58
C THR A 36 11.37 7.46 4.60
N LEU A 37 11.35 8.14 5.74
CA LEU A 37 11.93 9.48 5.90
C LEU A 37 13.46 9.47 5.91
N LEU A 38 14.09 8.36 6.29
CA LEU A 38 15.54 8.17 6.25
C LEU A 38 16.07 7.87 4.84
N LEU A 39 15.20 7.45 3.91
CA LEU A 39 15.63 7.19 2.53
C LEU A 39 15.96 8.49 1.79
N PRO A 40 17.03 8.50 0.96
CA PRO A 40 17.39 9.68 0.18
C PRO A 40 16.27 10.06 -0.79
N LYS A 41 15.86 11.31 -0.73
CA LYS A 41 14.88 11.88 -1.66
C LYS A 41 15.46 11.96 -3.07
N GLN A 42 14.64 11.62 -4.06
CA GLN A 42 14.97 11.76 -5.48
C GLN A 42 13.91 12.63 -6.16
N TYR A 43 14.35 13.56 -6.97
CA TYR A 43 13.49 14.35 -7.85
C TYR A 43 13.17 13.51 -9.10
N ARG A 44 12.00 13.76 -9.69
CA ARG A 44 11.56 13.12 -10.92
C ARG A 44 11.39 14.18 -12.00
N ALA A 45 11.95 13.91 -13.18
CA ALA A 45 11.57 14.61 -14.39
C ALA A 45 10.80 13.66 -15.30
N GLU A 46 9.76 14.16 -15.95
CA GLU A 46 8.89 13.38 -16.80
C GLU A 46 8.71 14.03 -18.18
N SER A 47 8.50 13.18 -19.17
CA SER A 47 8.16 13.58 -20.53
C SER A 47 7.31 12.50 -21.20
N GLN A 48 6.63 12.86 -22.27
CA GLN A 48 5.83 11.92 -23.06
C GLN A 48 6.10 12.08 -24.54
N LEU A 49 6.21 10.94 -25.19
CA LEU A 49 6.34 10.85 -26.65
C LEU A 49 5.18 10.01 -27.20
N VAL A 50 4.90 10.19 -28.48
CA VAL A 50 3.95 9.36 -29.21
C VAL A 50 4.59 8.85 -30.48
N VAL A 51 4.38 7.57 -30.75
CA VAL A 51 4.76 6.91 -32.00
C VAL A 51 3.54 6.86 -32.90
N LEU A 52 3.64 7.45 -34.08
CA LEU A 52 2.56 7.54 -35.05
C LEU A 52 2.93 6.73 -36.28
N GLN A 53 2.04 5.82 -36.69
CA GLN A 53 2.16 5.15 -37.97
C GLN A 53 1.88 6.15 -39.09
N LYS A 54 2.76 6.26 -40.08
CA LYS A 54 2.45 7.04 -41.28
C LYS A 54 1.33 6.37 -42.08
N ALA A 55 0.42 7.15 -42.56
CA ALA A 55 -0.74 6.65 -43.32
C ALA A 55 -0.30 5.78 -44.52
N ASN A 56 -0.73 4.53 -44.52
CA ASN A 56 -0.59 3.66 -45.66
C ASN A 56 -1.96 3.07 -46.01
N PRO A 57 -2.53 3.43 -47.18
CA PRO A 57 -3.89 3.04 -47.57
C PRO A 57 -4.08 1.50 -47.70
N ASN A 58 -2.98 0.75 -47.74
CA ASN A 58 -3.01 -0.72 -47.86
C ASN A 58 -2.96 -1.46 -46.51
N ILE A 59 -2.93 -0.74 -45.40
CA ILE A 59 -2.86 -1.33 -44.08
C ILE A 59 -4.16 -1.05 -43.31
N ASP A 60 -4.82 -2.09 -42.83
CA ASP A 60 -6.00 -1.94 -41.96
C ASP A 60 -5.63 -1.37 -40.59
N SER A 61 -6.61 -0.77 -39.92
CA SER A 61 -6.40 -0.08 -38.63
C SER A 61 -5.87 -0.99 -37.51
N TYR A 62 -6.23 -2.28 -37.52
CA TYR A 62 -5.76 -3.23 -36.51
C TYR A 62 -4.27 -3.54 -36.70
N THR A 63 -3.86 -3.80 -37.94
CA THR A 63 -2.44 -4.05 -38.29
C THR A 63 -1.59 -2.81 -38.03
N ALA A 64 -2.12 -1.61 -38.36
CA ALA A 64 -1.45 -0.35 -38.04
C ALA A 64 -1.22 -0.18 -36.54
N GLN A 65 -2.24 -0.42 -35.71
CA GLN A 65 -2.13 -0.32 -34.24
C GLN A 65 -1.10 -1.31 -33.69
N ARG A 66 -1.13 -2.57 -34.16
CA ARG A 66 -0.18 -3.59 -33.72
C ARG A 66 1.27 -3.23 -34.10
N SER A 67 1.46 -2.61 -35.26
CA SER A 67 2.77 -2.10 -35.69
C SER A 67 3.27 -0.98 -34.77
N VAL A 68 2.39 -0.06 -34.39
CA VAL A 68 2.72 1.01 -33.40
C VAL A 68 3.14 0.42 -32.06
N ASP A 69 2.40 -0.55 -31.54
CA ASP A 69 2.73 -1.20 -30.25
C ASP A 69 4.07 -1.98 -30.34
N ALA A 70 4.35 -2.63 -31.46
CA ALA A 70 5.64 -3.29 -31.69
C ALA A 70 6.79 -2.27 -31.74
N ASN A 71 6.62 -1.14 -32.41
CA ASN A 71 7.60 -0.07 -32.47
C ASN A 71 7.84 0.58 -31.10
N VAL A 72 6.80 0.78 -30.29
CA VAL A 72 6.91 1.26 -28.90
C VAL A 72 7.76 0.31 -28.06
N ASN A 73 7.50 -1.00 -28.13
CA ASN A 73 8.28 -1.98 -27.38
C ASN A 73 9.74 -2.03 -27.85
N LEU A 74 9.99 -1.97 -29.16
CA LEU A 74 11.33 -1.89 -29.72
C LEU A 74 12.10 -0.67 -29.19
N LEU A 75 11.46 0.50 -29.13
CA LEU A 75 12.08 1.73 -28.63
C LEU A 75 12.34 1.66 -27.12
N ILE A 76 11.46 1.05 -26.35
CA ILE A 76 11.67 0.83 -24.91
C ILE A 76 12.88 -0.08 -24.69
N ASP A 77 12.95 -1.21 -25.39
CA ASP A 77 14.06 -2.16 -25.28
C ASP A 77 15.39 -1.53 -25.70
N LEU A 78 15.36 -0.70 -26.73
CA LEU A 78 16.55 0.00 -27.23
C LEU A 78 17.24 0.84 -26.16
N VAL A 79 16.45 1.54 -25.32
CA VAL A 79 17.02 2.42 -24.28
C VAL A 79 17.83 1.64 -23.25
N TYR A 80 17.51 0.38 -23.01
CA TYR A 80 18.26 -0.45 -22.04
C TYR A 80 19.46 -1.19 -22.67
N THR A 81 19.82 -0.85 -23.92
CA THR A 81 21.03 -1.38 -24.56
C THR A 81 22.30 -0.63 -24.15
N ASP A 82 23.45 -1.30 -24.21
CA ASP A 82 24.75 -0.65 -23.95
C ASP A 82 25.10 0.42 -24.99
N VAL A 83 24.63 0.27 -26.22
CA VAL A 83 24.82 1.26 -27.30
C VAL A 83 24.09 2.55 -26.94
N PHE A 84 22.85 2.45 -26.50
CA PHE A 84 22.09 3.62 -26.06
C PHE A 84 22.75 4.29 -24.86
N PHE A 85 23.14 3.48 -23.85
CA PHE A 85 23.84 4.02 -22.67
C PHE A 85 25.10 4.76 -23.06
N THR A 86 25.92 4.23 -23.97
CA THR A 86 27.15 4.90 -24.40
C THR A 86 26.87 6.24 -25.03
N ASN A 87 25.89 6.30 -25.93
CA ASN A 87 25.46 7.54 -26.58
C ASN A 87 24.85 8.54 -25.62
N PHE A 88 24.12 8.08 -24.59
CA PHE A 88 23.59 8.90 -23.51
C PHE A 88 24.70 9.46 -22.62
N ALA A 89 25.64 8.64 -22.19
CA ALA A 89 26.70 9.02 -21.27
C ALA A 89 27.76 9.98 -21.87
N THR A 90 27.93 9.97 -23.20
CA THR A 90 28.86 10.88 -23.89
C THR A 90 28.37 12.32 -23.95
N GLU A 91 27.10 12.59 -23.75
CA GLU A 91 26.54 13.94 -23.84
C GLU A 91 26.92 14.84 -22.66
N ASN A 92 27.14 14.25 -21.47
CA ASN A 92 27.46 15.01 -20.28
C ASN A 92 28.39 14.20 -19.37
N ALA A 93 29.57 14.77 -19.09
CA ALA A 93 30.58 14.14 -18.22
C ALA A 93 30.09 13.94 -16.77
N GLU A 94 29.26 14.83 -16.26
CA GLU A 94 28.68 14.71 -14.93
C GLU A 94 27.73 13.51 -14.85
N ILE A 95 26.88 13.33 -15.87
CA ILE A 95 26.00 12.16 -15.99
C ILE A 95 26.80 10.87 -16.11
N LYS A 96 27.87 10.86 -16.91
CA LYS A 96 28.73 9.69 -17.05
C LYS A 96 29.30 9.24 -15.71
N ASN A 97 29.72 10.17 -14.88
CA ASN A 97 30.34 9.92 -13.57
C ASN A 97 29.32 9.41 -12.51
N LEU A 98 28.01 9.53 -12.76
CA LEU A 98 26.99 8.93 -11.89
C LEU A 98 26.93 7.40 -11.98
N PHE A 99 27.40 6.84 -13.08
CA PHE A 99 27.26 5.42 -13.36
C PHE A 99 28.60 4.70 -13.17
N PRO A 100 28.60 3.53 -12.47
CA PRO A 100 29.81 2.74 -12.26
C PRO A 100 30.32 2.13 -13.57
N ASP A 101 31.64 1.86 -13.63
CA ASP A 101 32.27 1.22 -14.79
C ASP A 101 31.83 -0.26 -14.93
N ASN A 102 31.51 -0.93 -13.84
CA ASN A 102 31.02 -2.30 -13.86
C ASN A 102 29.69 -2.39 -14.62
N LEU A 103 29.66 -3.24 -15.66
CA LEU A 103 28.52 -3.41 -16.57
C LEU A 103 27.21 -3.77 -15.83
N LYS A 104 27.27 -4.70 -14.88
CA LYS A 104 26.09 -5.15 -14.12
C LYS A 104 25.51 -4.04 -13.26
N ASP A 105 26.34 -3.37 -12.50
CA ASP A 105 25.93 -2.31 -11.57
C ASP A 105 25.45 -1.09 -12.35
N ARG A 106 26.12 -0.79 -13.47
CA ARG A 106 25.73 0.26 -14.41
C ARG A 106 24.32 0.05 -14.98
N ARG A 107 24.05 -1.14 -15.54
CA ARG A 107 22.72 -1.49 -16.07
C ARG A 107 21.64 -1.42 -14.99
N THR A 108 21.92 -1.91 -13.79
CA THR A 108 20.99 -1.87 -12.67
C THR A 108 20.68 -0.44 -12.24
N LEU A 109 21.72 0.42 -12.12
CA LEU A 109 21.54 1.81 -11.74
C LEU A 109 20.85 2.61 -12.85
N PHE A 110 21.19 2.35 -14.12
CA PHE A 110 20.55 2.98 -15.27
C PHE A 110 19.05 2.69 -15.31
N ALA A 111 18.67 1.41 -15.25
CA ALA A 111 17.26 0.99 -15.23
C ALA A 111 16.49 1.50 -13.99
N ARG A 112 17.19 1.76 -12.88
CA ARG A 112 16.59 2.36 -11.70
C ARG A 112 16.35 3.86 -11.84
N ASN A 113 17.27 4.57 -12.50
CA ASN A 113 17.21 6.02 -12.62
C ASN A 113 16.43 6.47 -13.87
N ILE A 114 16.37 5.65 -14.89
CA ILE A 114 15.65 5.93 -16.13
C ILE A 114 14.59 4.85 -16.32
N VAL A 115 13.34 5.24 -16.24
CA VAL A 115 12.18 4.35 -16.35
C VAL A 115 11.37 4.77 -17.57
N ILE A 116 11.24 3.84 -18.51
CA ILE A 116 10.46 4.06 -19.73
C ILE A 116 9.33 3.03 -19.78
N MET A 117 8.12 3.52 -20.05
CA MET A 117 6.92 2.68 -20.05
C MET A 117 6.02 3.03 -21.20
N SER A 118 5.40 2.00 -21.82
CA SER A 118 4.25 2.19 -22.69
C SER A 118 3.04 2.62 -21.87
N ARG A 119 2.33 3.64 -22.36
CA ARG A 119 1.03 4.08 -21.81
C ARG A 119 -0.14 3.62 -22.68
N GLY A 120 0.11 2.68 -23.58
CA GLY A 120 -0.84 2.18 -24.57
C GLY A 120 -0.96 3.12 -25.78
N THR A 121 -1.57 2.62 -26.86
CA THR A 121 -1.89 3.37 -28.08
C THR A 121 -0.77 4.26 -28.64
N GLY A 122 0.48 3.74 -28.63
CA GLY A 122 1.62 4.46 -29.16
C GLY A 122 2.30 5.45 -28.21
N PHE A 123 1.78 5.68 -27.01
CA PHE A 123 2.38 6.61 -26.06
C PHE A 123 3.50 5.96 -25.25
N ILE A 124 4.60 6.70 -25.11
CA ILE A 124 5.77 6.34 -24.27
C ILE A 124 5.93 7.43 -23.20
N SER A 125 5.99 7.05 -21.94
CA SER A 125 6.42 7.95 -20.86
C SER A 125 7.87 7.69 -20.50
N VAL A 126 8.65 8.75 -20.31
CA VAL A 126 10.04 8.74 -19.90
C VAL A 126 10.14 9.45 -18.56
N ASP A 127 10.50 8.70 -17.54
CA ASP A 127 10.71 9.20 -16.18
C ASP A 127 12.19 9.06 -15.81
N THR A 128 12.79 10.11 -15.30
CA THR A 128 14.16 10.09 -14.82
C THR A 128 14.25 10.55 -13.38
N TYR A 129 15.09 9.90 -12.60
CA TYR A 129 15.20 10.11 -11.16
C TYR A 129 16.63 10.39 -10.77
N ASP A 130 16.85 11.48 -10.00
CA ASP A 130 18.15 11.81 -9.39
C ASP A 130 17.98 12.58 -8.07
N LYS A 131 19.04 12.65 -7.27
CA LYS A 131 19.08 13.46 -6.05
C LYS A 131 19.09 14.98 -6.37
N SER A 132 19.57 15.36 -7.54
CA SER A 132 19.53 16.71 -8.08
C SER A 132 18.36 16.86 -9.04
N SER A 133 17.53 17.88 -8.86
CA SER A 133 16.44 18.20 -9.78
C SER A 133 16.96 18.59 -11.17
N GLU A 134 18.08 19.28 -11.23
CA GLU A 134 18.72 19.70 -12.47
C GLU A 134 19.23 18.49 -13.26
N LEU A 135 19.92 17.54 -12.57
CA LEU A 135 20.40 16.32 -13.21
C LEU A 135 19.25 15.43 -13.68
N ALA A 136 18.17 15.29 -12.88
CA ALA A 136 16.99 14.56 -13.30
C ALA A 136 16.41 15.13 -14.60
N LEU A 137 16.24 16.45 -14.67
CA LEU A 137 15.73 17.13 -15.87
C LEU A 137 16.68 16.98 -17.06
N ASN A 138 17.97 17.11 -16.83
CA ASN A 138 19.00 17.01 -17.88
C ASN A 138 19.06 15.59 -18.46
N MET A 139 19.05 14.56 -17.59
CA MET A 139 18.94 13.17 -18.03
C MET A 139 17.69 12.93 -18.88
N ASN A 140 16.53 13.48 -18.48
CA ASN A 140 15.29 13.33 -19.24
C ASN A 140 15.42 13.94 -20.63
N LYS A 141 15.94 15.18 -20.74
CA LYS A 141 16.17 15.84 -22.03
C LYS A 141 17.08 15.02 -22.95
N ILE A 142 18.18 14.49 -22.42
CA ILE A 142 19.12 13.70 -23.22
C ILE A 142 18.46 12.39 -23.68
N VAL A 143 17.75 11.69 -22.78
CA VAL A 143 17.05 10.45 -23.17
C VAL A 143 16.03 10.71 -24.26
N VAL A 144 15.19 11.75 -24.14
CA VAL A 144 14.18 12.12 -25.13
C VAL A 144 14.82 12.44 -26.48
N ASN A 145 15.86 13.25 -26.50
CA ASN A 145 16.57 13.61 -27.72
C ASN A 145 17.18 12.36 -28.40
N LYS A 146 17.95 11.57 -27.64
CA LYS A 146 18.58 10.35 -28.19
C LYS A 146 17.56 9.34 -28.67
N LEU A 147 16.47 9.16 -27.91
CA LEU A 147 15.40 8.25 -28.31
C LEU A 147 14.73 8.72 -29.60
N THR A 148 14.44 10.02 -29.73
CA THR A 148 13.87 10.61 -30.94
C THR A 148 14.79 10.45 -32.15
N ASP A 149 16.08 10.71 -31.99
CA ASP A 149 17.06 10.59 -33.08
C ASP A 149 17.23 9.14 -33.53
N GLN A 150 17.35 8.20 -32.57
CA GLN A 150 17.47 6.78 -32.88
C GLN A 150 16.18 6.21 -33.48
N ALA A 151 15.02 6.65 -33.00
CA ALA A 151 13.74 6.24 -33.56
C ALA A 151 13.61 6.64 -35.03
N LYS A 152 13.98 7.86 -35.38
CA LYS A 152 14.00 8.30 -36.81
C LYS A 152 14.89 7.43 -37.68
N SER A 153 16.04 7.00 -37.15
CA SER A 153 16.96 6.11 -37.86
C SER A 153 16.41 4.68 -38.01
N LEU A 154 15.75 4.15 -36.97
CA LEU A 154 15.28 2.76 -36.95
C LEU A 154 13.94 2.56 -37.63
N LEU A 155 12.99 3.49 -37.40
CA LEU A 155 11.64 3.37 -37.92
C LEU A 155 11.53 3.88 -39.37
N GLY A 156 12.51 4.68 -39.81
CA GLY A 156 12.59 5.18 -41.19
C GLY A 156 11.35 5.99 -41.58
N GLU A 157 10.82 5.66 -42.77
CA GLU A 157 9.64 6.33 -43.30
C GLU A 157 8.30 5.74 -42.83
N THR A 158 8.32 4.62 -42.10
CA THR A 158 7.10 3.88 -41.74
C THR A 158 6.38 4.44 -40.53
N ALA A 159 7.11 5.05 -39.60
CA ALA A 159 6.56 5.65 -38.40
C ALA A 159 7.27 6.97 -38.07
N ASP A 160 6.61 7.83 -37.30
CA ASP A 160 7.14 9.08 -36.78
C ASP A 160 7.05 9.07 -35.26
N ILE A 161 7.99 9.77 -34.61
CA ILE A 161 7.98 9.96 -33.17
C ILE A 161 7.91 11.46 -32.86
N GLN A 162 6.99 11.83 -31.98
CA GLN A 162 6.79 13.22 -31.60
C GLN A 162 6.80 13.36 -30.08
N VAL A 163 7.41 14.43 -29.59
CA VAL A 163 7.36 14.80 -28.17
C VAL A 163 6.03 15.52 -27.91
N VAL A 164 5.18 14.89 -27.13
CA VAL A 164 3.85 15.44 -26.74
C VAL A 164 4.01 16.34 -25.52
N ASN A 165 4.69 15.86 -24.50
CA ASN A 165 5.01 16.64 -23.31
C ASN A 165 6.53 16.79 -23.20
N GLN A 166 6.99 18.03 -23.20
CA GLN A 166 8.40 18.36 -23.06
C GLN A 166 8.92 17.92 -21.67
N PRO A 167 10.23 17.57 -21.55
CA PRO A 167 10.84 17.28 -20.26
C PRO A 167 10.57 18.36 -19.21
N ALA A 168 9.89 18.00 -18.13
CA ALA A 168 9.56 18.87 -17.02
C ALA A 168 9.79 18.20 -15.69
N LEU A 169 10.13 18.99 -14.66
CA LEU A 169 10.21 18.48 -13.30
C LEU A 169 8.82 18.20 -12.77
N TYR A 170 8.67 17.02 -12.15
CA TYR A 170 7.46 16.70 -11.39
C TYR A 170 7.42 17.53 -10.10
N GLU A 171 6.26 18.12 -9.82
CA GLU A 171 6.06 18.87 -8.59
C GLU A 171 6.08 17.92 -7.39
N GLY A 172 7.16 17.96 -6.62
CA GLY A 172 7.33 17.16 -5.41
C GLY A 172 8.49 16.17 -5.47
N VAL A 173 8.49 15.24 -4.49
CA VAL A 173 9.51 14.20 -4.36
C VAL A 173 9.08 12.99 -5.20
N GLY A 174 9.92 12.59 -6.15
CA GLY A 174 9.65 11.45 -7.01
C GLY A 174 9.74 10.10 -6.30
N ARG A 175 10.72 9.98 -5.38
CA ARG A 175 10.96 8.79 -4.53
C ARG A 175 11.51 9.21 -3.18
N PRO A 176 11.22 8.47 -2.08
CA PRO A 176 10.30 7.36 -1.99
C PRO A 176 8.82 7.80 -2.07
N ASN A 177 7.94 6.91 -2.50
CA ASN A 177 6.49 7.16 -2.44
C ASN A 177 6.00 6.94 -1.00
N ILE A 178 5.86 8.05 -0.25
CA ILE A 178 5.50 8.02 1.18
C ILE A 178 4.15 7.32 1.39
N MET A 179 3.17 7.60 0.54
CA MET A 179 1.83 6.99 0.66
C MET A 179 1.88 5.49 0.47
N LEU A 180 2.57 5.00 -0.58
CA LEU A 180 2.68 3.58 -0.85
C LEU A 180 3.40 2.84 0.28
N ASN A 181 4.49 3.40 0.81
CA ASN A 181 5.24 2.81 1.92
C ASN A 181 4.43 2.81 3.21
N LEU A 182 3.64 3.86 3.47
CA LEU A 182 2.77 3.95 4.63
C LEU A 182 1.68 2.88 4.59
N PHE A 183 0.99 2.74 3.45
CA PHE A 183 -0.01 1.68 3.26
C PHE A 183 0.61 0.28 3.34
N GLY A 184 1.76 0.07 2.71
CA GLY A 184 2.47 -1.21 2.77
C GLY A 184 2.84 -1.61 4.19
N SER A 185 3.38 -0.67 4.98
CA SER A 185 3.73 -0.91 6.38
C SER A 185 2.51 -1.14 7.27
N ALA A 186 1.39 -0.44 7.02
CA ALA A 186 0.13 -0.63 7.73
C ALA A 186 -0.45 -2.03 7.46
N ILE A 187 -0.49 -2.47 6.20
CA ILE A 187 -0.94 -3.82 5.83
C ILE A 187 -0.05 -4.88 6.48
N LEU A 188 1.27 -4.73 6.40
CA LEU A 188 2.19 -5.67 7.02
C LEU A 188 1.98 -5.73 8.55
N GLY A 189 1.87 -4.57 9.20
CA GLY A 189 1.59 -4.47 10.63
C GLY A 189 0.27 -5.14 11.03
N PHE A 190 -0.76 -4.99 10.20
CA PHE A 190 -2.06 -5.63 10.42
C PHE A 190 -1.97 -7.16 10.33
N ILE A 191 -1.28 -7.69 9.32
CA ILE A 191 -1.08 -9.14 9.16
C ILE A 191 -0.30 -9.69 10.36
N VAL A 192 0.79 -9.02 10.77
CA VAL A 192 1.59 -9.43 11.94
C VAL A 192 0.77 -9.36 13.23
N ALA A 193 -0.06 -8.33 13.39
CA ALA A 193 -0.93 -8.18 14.57
C ALA A 193 -1.95 -9.32 14.68
N ILE A 194 -2.59 -9.69 13.55
CA ILE A 194 -3.53 -10.82 13.52
C ILE A 194 -2.79 -12.12 13.85
N ALA A 195 -1.65 -12.39 13.21
CA ALA A 195 -0.86 -13.59 13.48
C ALA A 195 -0.45 -13.68 14.95
N TYR A 196 -0.04 -12.57 15.56
CA TYR A 196 0.29 -12.47 16.97
C TYR A 196 -0.91 -12.79 17.88
N VAL A 197 -2.08 -12.20 17.61
CA VAL A 197 -3.31 -12.43 18.39
C VAL A 197 -3.77 -13.86 18.30
N ILE A 198 -3.70 -14.49 17.12
CA ILE A 198 -4.09 -15.90 16.93
C ILE A 198 -3.09 -16.84 17.62
N SER A 199 -1.79 -16.54 17.53
CA SER A 199 -0.73 -17.37 18.11
C SER A 199 -0.71 -17.34 19.63
N ARG A 200 -1.17 -16.26 20.25
CA ARG A 200 -1.19 -16.14 21.70
C ARG A 200 -2.31 -17.00 22.28
N ARG A 201 -1.94 -18.01 23.05
CA ARG A 201 -2.88 -18.77 23.88
C ARG A 201 -3.42 -17.82 24.94
N ASP A 202 -4.74 -17.65 24.99
CA ASP A 202 -5.37 -16.96 26.10
C ASP A 202 -5.07 -17.80 27.35
N GLN A 203 -4.14 -17.33 28.19
CA GLN A 203 -4.11 -17.80 29.56
C GLN A 203 -5.39 -17.26 30.20
N ALA A 204 -6.36 -18.13 30.38
CA ALA A 204 -7.49 -17.81 31.25
C ALA A 204 -6.86 -17.50 32.62
N VAL A 205 -6.82 -16.23 32.98
CA VAL A 205 -6.60 -15.83 34.36
C VAL A 205 -7.85 -16.27 35.07
N ILE A 206 -7.86 -17.48 35.54
CA ILE A 206 -8.83 -17.96 36.51
C ILE A 206 -8.50 -17.12 37.77
N TYR A 207 -9.26 -16.01 37.92
CA TYR A 207 -9.40 -15.42 39.26
C TYR A 207 -10.19 -16.45 40.05
N ASP A 208 -9.49 -17.41 40.63
CA ASP A 208 -10.01 -18.21 41.67
C ASP A 208 -10.22 -17.26 42.85
N PHE A 209 -11.40 -16.64 42.89
CA PHE A 209 -11.90 -16.05 44.12
C PHE A 209 -12.17 -17.26 45.03
N GLY A 210 -11.14 -17.64 45.74
CA GLY A 210 -11.25 -18.59 46.86
C GLY A 210 -12.27 -18.07 47.86
N ILE A 211 -13.54 -18.45 47.61
CA ILE A 211 -14.64 -18.27 48.58
C ILE A 211 -14.56 -19.42 49.62
N ASP A 212 -13.41 -19.97 49.81
CA ASP A 212 -13.23 -21.11 50.76
C ASP A 212 -12.90 -20.69 52.22
N ASP A 213 -12.83 -19.39 52.48
CA ASP A 213 -12.54 -18.91 53.86
C ASP A 213 -13.59 -17.96 54.46
N ILE A 214 -14.86 -18.09 54.06
CA ILE A 214 -15.92 -17.64 54.96
C ILE A 214 -16.20 -18.78 55.92
N ALA A 215 -15.35 -18.91 56.91
CA ALA A 215 -15.67 -19.68 58.09
C ALA A 215 -16.99 -19.16 58.63
N SER A 216 -18.07 -19.94 58.48
CA SER A 216 -19.35 -19.63 59.10
C SER A 216 -19.10 -19.34 60.57
N PRO A 217 -19.49 -18.19 61.11
CA PRO A 217 -19.33 -17.91 62.54
C PRO A 217 -20.04 -19.04 63.30
N PRO A 218 -19.44 -19.55 64.42
CA PRO A 218 -20.07 -20.58 65.18
C PRO A 218 -21.44 -20.09 65.67
N ILE A 219 -22.48 -20.89 65.38
CA ILE A 219 -23.84 -20.68 65.83
C ILE A 219 -23.80 -20.83 67.33
N PRO A 220 -24.18 -19.82 68.14
CA PRO A 220 -24.28 -20.00 69.57
C PRO A 220 -25.42 -20.97 69.86
N ASP A 221 -25.17 -21.97 70.75
CA ASP A 221 -26.06 -23.06 71.13
C ASP A 221 -27.34 -22.59 71.91
N ASP A 222 -27.64 -21.30 71.91
CA ASP A 222 -28.69 -20.75 72.76
C ASP A 222 -29.65 -19.80 71.97
N VAL A 223 -30.11 -20.23 70.79
CA VAL A 223 -31.22 -19.49 70.12
C VAL A 223 -32.48 -20.34 70.24
N THR A 224 -33.26 -20.02 71.23
CA THR A 224 -34.65 -20.44 71.39
C THR A 224 -35.45 -19.93 70.20
N ILE A 225 -35.85 -20.85 69.30
CA ILE A 225 -36.66 -20.51 68.10
C ILE A 225 -38.04 -20.10 68.59
N ALA A 226 -38.33 -18.81 68.64
CA ALA A 226 -39.65 -18.31 68.78
C ALA A 226 -40.47 -18.70 67.55
N GLN A 227 -41.53 -19.53 67.79
CA GLN A 227 -42.47 -19.92 66.74
C GLN A 227 -43.10 -18.71 66.11
N ASN A 228 -42.85 -18.45 64.85
CA ASN A 228 -43.54 -17.48 64.06
C ASN A 228 -45.02 -17.89 63.90
N PRO A 229 -45.98 -16.91 64.08
CA PRO A 229 -47.38 -17.20 63.85
C PRO A 229 -47.63 -17.42 62.35
N VAL A 230 -48.45 -18.43 62.07
CA VAL A 230 -48.91 -18.81 60.72
C VAL A 230 -49.56 -17.59 60.07
N LEU A 231 -48.99 -17.12 58.97
CA LEU A 231 -49.61 -16.12 58.09
C LEU A 231 -50.78 -16.69 57.36
N ASP A 232 -51.97 -16.19 57.65
CA ASP A 232 -53.24 -16.54 57.01
C ASP A 232 -53.27 -15.97 55.58
N LEU A 233 -53.25 -16.87 54.57
CA LEU A 233 -53.14 -16.56 53.12
C LEU A 233 -54.46 -16.15 52.47
N ASN A 234 -55.50 -15.76 53.23
CA ASN A 234 -56.83 -15.49 52.68
C ASN A 234 -57.21 -14.01 52.54
N ASN A 235 -56.25 -13.10 52.50
CA ASN A 235 -56.61 -11.66 52.32
C ASN A 235 -55.75 -11.04 51.20
N THR A 236 -56.15 -11.28 49.95
CA THR A 236 -55.60 -10.62 48.76
C THR A 236 -56.45 -9.38 48.46
N PRO A 237 -55.98 -8.18 48.54
CA PRO A 237 -56.69 -7.01 48.01
C PRO A 237 -56.60 -6.98 46.49
N THR A 238 -57.77 -6.93 45.85
CA THR A 238 -57.96 -6.75 44.40
C THR A 238 -57.51 -5.34 44.01
N ILE A 239 -56.47 -5.25 43.22
CA ILE A 239 -56.06 -3.97 42.60
C ILE A 239 -56.75 -3.88 41.24
N THR A 240 -57.66 -2.93 41.06
CA THR A 240 -58.24 -2.50 39.79
C THR A 240 -57.28 -1.68 39.01
N PRO A 241 -57.10 -1.89 37.69
CA PRO A 241 -56.29 -1.05 36.84
C PRO A 241 -57.17 0.09 36.25
N ASP A 242 -56.99 1.30 36.73
CA ASP A 242 -57.41 2.50 36.03
C ASP A 242 -56.18 3.39 35.88
N THR A 243 -55.71 3.54 34.65
CA THR A 243 -55.30 4.85 34.09
C THR A 243 -55.00 4.71 32.61
N GLU A 244 -55.88 5.28 31.87
CA GLU A 244 -55.88 5.73 30.51
C GLU A 244 -54.57 6.52 30.20
N TYR A 245 -53.80 6.07 29.16
CA TYR A 245 -52.67 6.82 28.65
C TYR A 245 -53.08 7.56 27.39
N ASP A 246 -53.22 8.85 27.53
CA ASP A 246 -53.52 9.82 26.46
C ASP A 246 -52.33 9.99 25.52
N SER A 247 -52.53 9.57 24.28
CA SER A 247 -51.59 9.72 23.16
C SER A 247 -51.94 10.95 22.34
N ASN A 248 -51.55 12.14 22.82
CA ASN A 248 -51.44 13.32 21.93
C ASN A 248 -50.58 14.40 22.61
N LYS A 249 -49.29 14.47 22.25
CA LYS A 249 -48.61 15.77 22.10
C LYS A 249 -47.16 15.55 21.61
N PHE A 250 -46.93 16.11 20.42
CA PHE A 250 -45.68 16.54 19.75
C PHE A 250 -44.86 15.48 19.04
#